data_b0622e198d29243f27555c8465e80455
#
_entry.id   b0622e198d29243f27555c8465e80455
#
_cell.length_a   1.000
_cell.length_b   1.000
_cell.length_c   1.000
_cell.angle_alpha   90.00
_cell.angle_beta   90.00
_cell.angle_gamma   90.00
#
_symmetry.space_group_name_H-M   'P 1'
#
loop_
_entity.id
_entity.type
_entity.pdbx_description
1 polymer ?
#
loop_
_entity_poly.entity_id
_entity_poly.type
_entity_poly.pdbx_seq_one_letter_code
_entity_poly.pdbx_strand_id
1 'polypeptide(L)'
;AEQARQQAAQKGKKKSGRPGLPPGVASVRKATLGDWIGGMRLQTLPLAIAPVALGTATAYVLPHEETGDGWHWLRALACLAVAVFLQIGVNFANDYSDGVRGTDKFRSGPKRLTASGAAKPRTVLTVALVFFALAAAAGLVIVWRTGYWWLIAVGAVCILAAWFYTGGKRPYGYAGLGELF
;
A
#
# COMPACT_ATOMS: atom_id res chain seq x y z
N ALA A 1 46.98 44.70 -6.15
CA ALA A 1 47.05 43.68 -5.08
C ALA A 1 45.66 43.12 -4.72
N GLU A 2 44.59 43.93 -4.77
CA GLU A 2 43.20 43.53 -4.38
C GLU A 2 42.51 42.64 -5.40
N GLN A 3 42.73 42.88 -6.71
CA GLN A 3 42.17 42.03 -7.79
C GLN A 3 42.72 40.60 -7.77
N ALA A 4 44.01 40.43 -7.38
CA ALA A 4 44.62 39.09 -7.24
C ALA A 4 44.03 38.28 -6.05
N ARG A 5 43.65 38.97 -4.95
CA ARG A 5 42.97 38.33 -3.82
C ARG A 5 41.56 37.91 -4.14
N GLN A 6 40.82 38.69 -4.92
CA GLN A 6 39.45 38.34 -5.35
C GLN A 6 39.45 37.15 -6.33
N GLN A 7 40.42 37.05 -7.24
CA GLN A 7 40.57 35.89 -8.12
C GLN A 7 41.00 34.62 -7.40
N ALA A 8 41.82 34.73 -6.35
CA ALA A 8 42.19 33.59 -5.51
C ALA A 8 40.99 33.06 -4.68
N ALA A 9 40.15 33.96 -4.17
CA ALA A 9 38.93 33.59 -3.42
C ALA A 9 37.88 32.91 -4.31
N GLN A 10 37.79 33.29 -5.60
CA GLN A 10 36.90 32.61 -6.56
C GLN A 10 37.41 31.24 -7.01
N LYS A 11 38.75 31.04 -7.10
CA LYS A 11 39.34 29.73 -7.40
C LYS A 11 39.22 28.73 -6.27
N GLY A 12 39.16 29.15 -5.01
CA GLY A 12 38.98 28.29 -3.83
C GLY A 12 37.60 27.69 -3.70
N LYS A 13 36.55 28.29 -4.31
CA LYS A 13 35.17 27.77 -4.27
C LYS A 13 34.82 26.74 -5.35
N LYS A 14 35.76 26.35 -6.21
CA LYS A 14 35.51 25.42 -7.34
C LYS A 14 36.00 23.98 -7.15
N LYS A 15 36.24 23.52 -5.94
CA LYS A 15 36.64 22.12 -5.71
C LYS A 15 35.84 21.48 -4.55
N SER A 16 34.58 21.18 -4.78
CA SER A 16 33.86 20.03 -4.21
C SER A 16 32.43 19.97 -4.77
N GLY A 17 32.29 19.89 -6.07
CA GLY A 17 31.00 19.66 -6.71
C GLY A 17 31.10 18.37 -7.51
N ARG A 18 30.40 17.31 -7.07
CA ARG A 18 29.91 16.30 -8.00
C ARG A 18 29.24 17.02 -9.17
N PRO A 19 29.31 16.50 -10.43
CA PRO A 19 28.65 17.17 -11.57
C PRO A 19 27.23 17.51 -11.17
N GLY A 20 26.92 18.81 -11.11
CA GLY A 20 25.62 19.27 -10.65
C GLY A 20 24.53 18.76 -11.56
N LEU A 21 23.52 18.14 -10.99
CA LEU A 21 22.23 17.92 -11.64
C LEU A 21 21.74 19.26 -12.21
N PRO A 22 21.09 19.27 -13.40
CA PRO A 22 20.52 20.48 -13.98
C PRO A 22 19.64 21.23 -12.96
N PRO A 23 19.59 22.57 -12.97
CA PRO A 23 18.72 23.32 -12.07
C PRO A 23 17.26 22.88 -12.27
N GLY A 24 16.64 22.32 -11.23
CA GLY A 24 15.27 21.80 -11.26
C GLY A 24 15.12 20.30 -10.99
N VAL A 25 16.21 19.51 -11.03
CA VAL A 25 16.18 18.11 -10.59
C VAL A 25 16.54 18.09 -9.11
N ALA A 26 15.52 18.12 -8.25
CA ALA A 26 15.70 17.84 -6.84
C ALA A 26 16.32 16.44 -6.70
N SER A 27 17.41 16.31 -5.94
CA SER A 27 17.98 15.00 -5.62
C SER A 27 16.90 14.14 -4.99
N VAL A 28 16.49 13.07 -5.68
CA VAL A 28 15.44 12.18 -5.20
C VAL A 28 15.97 11.51 -3.94
N ARG A 29 15.43 11.88 -2.80
CA ARG A 29 15.74 11.27 -1.51
C ARG A 29 15.24 9.82 -1.51
N LYS A 30 16.08 8.86 -1.12
CA LYS A 30 15.63 7.47 -0.92
C LYS A 30 14.55 7.41 0.14
N ALA A 31 13.56 6.54 -0.06
CA ALA A 31 12.48 6.31 0.88
C ALA A 31 13.04 5.89 2.25
N THR A 32 12.56 6.54 3.30
CA THR A 32 12.81 6.19 4.70
C THR A 32 11.76 5.20 5.19
N LEU A 33 11.97 4.59 6.35
CA LEU A 33 10.97 3.75 7.01
C LEU A 33 9.64 4.51 7.21
N GLY A 34 9.70 5.80 7.58
CA GLY A 34 8.52 6.65 7.71
C GLY A 34 7.75 6.82 6.40
N ASP A 35 8.43 6.89 5.25
CA ASP A 35 7.78 6.97 3.94
C ASP A 35 7.05 5.66 3.61
N TRP A 36 7.62 4.49 3.97
CA TRP A 36 6.98 3.18 3.82
C TRP A 36 5.76 3.02 4.71
N ILE A 37 5.86 3.44 5.99
CA ILE A 37 4.72 3.47 6.92
C ILE A 37 3.63 4.41 6.39
N GLY A 38 4.00 5.58 5.88
CA GLY A 38 3.08 6.52 5.22
C GLY A 38 2.38 5.89 4.00
N GLY A 39 3.10 5.04 3.24
CA GLY A 39 2.56 4.29 2.10
C GLY A 39 1.48 3.26 2.50
N MET A 40 1.54 2.71 3.69
CA MET A 40 0.49 1.82 4.24
C MET A 40 -0.85 2.55 4.45
N ARG A 41 -0.83 3.88 4.53
CA ARG A 41 -2.01 4.73 4.77
C ARG A 41 -2.79 4.29 6.01
N LEU A 42 -2.15 4.31 7.17
CA LEU A 42 -2.73 3.86 8.45
C LEU A 42 -4.10 4.49 8.74
N GLN A 43 -4.34 5.70 8.23
CA GLN A 43 -5.63 6.40 8.34
C GLN A 43 -6.79 5.68 7.62
N THR A 44 -6.51 4.75 6.69
CA THR A 44 -7.53 3.95 5.99
C THR A 44 -7.76 2.58 6.63
N LEU A 45 -6.93 2.16 7.57
CA LEU A 45 -7.07 0.87 8.25
C LEU A 45 -8.38 0.74 9.06
N PRO A 46 -8.95 1.79 9.68
CA PRO A 46 -10.25 1.67 10.33
C PRO A 46 -11.35 1.14 9.42
N LEU A 47 -11.31 1.42 8.10
CA LEU A 47 -12.26 0.89 7.12
C LEU A 47 -12.17 -0.64 6.98
N ALA A 48 -10.97 -1.22 7.15
CA ALA A 48 -10.75 -2.66 7.14
C ALA A 48 -11.07 -3.31 8.50
N ILE A 49 -10.78 -2.60 9.60
CA ILE A 49 -10.93 -3.12 10.96
C ILE A 49 -12.40 -3.13 11.41
N ALA A 50 -13.14 -2.05 11.12
CA ALA A 50 -14.51 -1.87 11.62
C ALA A 50 -15.48 -3.01 11.23
N PRO A 51 -15.57 -3.47 9.97
CA PRO A 51 -16.46 -4.56 9.61
C PRO A 51 -16.06 -5.88 10.26
N VAL A 52 -14.77 -6.14 10.45
CA VAL A 52 -14.28 -7.34 11.14
C VAL A 52 -14.64 -7.28 12.62
N ALA A 53 -14.46 -6.13 13.26
CA ALA A 53 -14.84 -5.94 14.67
C ALA A 53 -16.34 -6.12 14.87
N LEU A 54 -17.18 -5.55 13.99
CA LEU A 54 -18.62 -5.70 14.02
C LEU A 54 -19.02 -7.18 13.83
N GLY A 55 -18.50 -7.85 12.80
CA GLY A 55 -18.78 -9.25 12.55
C GLY A 55 -18.33 -10.16 13.71
N THR A 56 -17.19 -9.85 14.32
CA THR A 56 -16.69 -10.57 15.48
C THR A 56 -17.61 -10.38 16.71
N ALA A 57 -18.04 -9.14 16.98
CA ALA A 57 -18.97 -8.85 18.07
C ALA A 57 -20.31 -9.54 17.87
N THR A 58 -20.84 -9.54 16.64
CA THR A 58 -22.07 -10.26 16.29
C THR A 58 -21.91 -11.76 16.52
N ALA A 59 -20.81 -12.35 16.03
CA ALA A 59 -20.54 -13.77 16.24
C ALA A 59 -20.40 -14.15 17.72
N TYR A 60 -19.90 -13.23 18.55
CA TYR A 60 -19.77 -13.46 20.00
C TYR A 60 -21.13 -13.49 20.73
N VAL A 61 -22.09 -12.66 20.29
CA VAL A 61 -23.40 -12.52 20.95
C VAL A 61 -24.42 -13.55 20.47
N LEU A 62 -24.27 -14.06 19.23
CA LEU A 62 -25.18 -15.05 18.69
C LEU A 62 -25.08 -16.39 19.48
N PRO A 63 -26.21 -17.09 19.74
CA PRO A 63 -26.20 -18.41 20.35
C PRO A 63 -25.33 -19.35 19.52
N HIS A 64 -24.37 -19.97 20.15
CA HIS A 64 -23.55 -21.03 19.54
C HIS A 64 -24.28 -22.32 19.71
N GLU A 65 -24.96 -22.81 18.66
CA GLU A 65 -25.55 -24.14 18.69
C GLU A 65 -24.43 -25.19 18.85
N GLU A 66 -24.47 -25.88 19.95
CA GLU A 66 -23.97 -27.24 20.31
C GLU A 66 -22.63 -27.78 19.76
N THR A 67 -21.80 -26.99 19.07
CA THR A 67 -20.52 -27.52 18.61
C THR A 67 -19.42 -27.50 19.66
N GLY A 68 -19.73 -27.19 20.93
CA GLY A 68 -18.82 -27.26 22.08
C GLY A 68 -17.60 -26.34 22.03
N ASP A 69 -17.28 -25.82 20.89
CA ASP A 69 -16.16 -24.92 20.63
C ASP A 69 -16.67 -23.47 20.65
N GLY A 70 -16.63 -22.83 21.77
CA GLY A 70 -17.03 -21.47 21.95
C GLY A 70 -16.42 -20.52 20.92
N TRP A 71 -16.50 -19.26 21.17
CA TRP A 71 -15.98 -18.18 20.31
C TRP A 71 -14.57 -18.42 19.76
N HIS A 72 -14.41 -18.35 18.43
CA HIS A 72 -13.15 -18.66 17.76
C HIS A 72 -12.30 -17.40 17.50
N TRP A 73 -11.61 -16.91 18.52
CA TRP A 73 -10.73 -15.75 18.44
C TRP A 73 -9.67 -15.86 17.30
N LEU A 74 -9.21 -17.08 17.00
CA LEU A 74 -8.27 -17.32 15.92
C LEU A 74 -8.88 -17.02 14.55
N ARG A 75 -10.17 -17.33 14.34
CA ARG A 75 -10.88 -16.96 13.10
C ARG A 75 -11.02 -15.44 12.99
N ALA A 76 -11.35 -14.76 14.08
CA ALA A 76 -11.44 -13.30 14.11
C ALA A 76 -10.10 -12.64 13.78
N LEU A 77 -8.99 -13.13 14.35
CA LEU A 77 -7.64 -12.66 14.04
C LEU A 77 -7.26 -12.94 12.57
N ALA A 78 -7.61 -14.10 12.03
CA ALA A 78 -7.36 -14.39 10.61
C ALA A 78 -8.17 -13.48 9.69
N CYS A 79 -9.44 -13.21 10.00
CA CYS A 79 -10.26 -12.24 9.25
C CYS A 79 -9.65 -10.84 9.33
N LEU A 80 -9.18 -10.41 10.50
CA LEU A 80 -8.51 -9.14 10.68
C LEU A 80 -7.22 -9.06 9.84
N ALA A 81 -6.43 -10.13 9.84
CA ALA A 81 -5.21 -10.21 9.05
C ALA A 81 -5.50 -10.11 7.54
N VAL A 82 -6.53 -10.83 7.04
CA VAL A 82 -6.97 -10.70 5.63
C VAL A 82 -7.31 -9.25 5.32
N ALA A 83 -8.18 -8.63 6.11
CA ALA A 83 -8.67 -7.27 5.86
C ALA A 83 -7.53 -6.24 5.89
N VAL A 84 -6.66 -6.29 6.89
CA VAL A 84 -5.54 -5.35 7.05
C VAL A 84 -4.50 -5.55 5.95
N PHE A 85 -4.10 -6.78 5.65
CA PHE A 85 -3.10 -7.05 4.61
C PHE A 85 -3.64 -6.69 3.22
N LEU A 86 -4.90 -6.98 2.93
CA LEU A 86 -5.53 -6.59 1.68
C LEU A 86 -5.57 -5.07 1.54
N GLN A 87 -5.97 -4.33 2.58
CA GLN A 87 -6.00 -2.87 2.59
C GLN A 87 -4.62 -2.26 2.35
N ILE A 88 -3.59 -2.76 3.02
CA ILE A 88 -2.20 -2.29 2.81
C ILE A 88 -1.73 -2.64 1.40
N GLY A 89 -2.00 -3.85 0.93
CA GLY A 89 -1.67 -4.29 -0.43
C GLY A 89 -2.28 -3.38 -1.49
N VAL A 90 -3.58 -3.05 -1.36
CA VAL A 90 -4.28 -2.11 -2.24
C VAL A 90 -3.63 -0.73 -2.22
N ASN A 91 -3.25 -0.21 -1.05
CA ASN A 91 -2.61 1.09 -0.94
C ASN A 91 -1.28 1.16 -1.71
N PHE A 92 -0.45 0.12 -1.62
CA PHE A 92 0.79 0.04 -2.39
C PHE A 92 0.55 -0.26 -3.88
N ALA A 93 -0.44 -1.07 -4.23
CA ALA A 93 -0.81 -1.33 -5.63
C ALA A 93 -1.28 -0.04 -6.32
N ASN A 94 -2.06 0.77 -5.61
CA ASN A 94 -2.50 2.09 -6.08
C ASN A 94 -1.32 3.07 -6.22
N ASP A 95 -0.39 3.09 -5.25
CA ASP A 95 0.83 3.92 -5.35
C ASP A 95 1.65 3.54 -6.59
N TYR A 96 1.87 2.24 -6.82
CA TYR A 96 2.56 1.75 -8.00
C TYR A 96 1.84 2.16 -9.29
N SER A 97 0.57 1.85 -9.41
CA SER A 97 -0.20 2.03 -10.65
C SER A 97 -0.34 3.50 -11.04
N ASP A 98 -0.70 4.35 -10.07
CA ASP A 98 -0.87 5.79 -10.28
C ASP A 98 0.48 6.47 -10.55
N GLY A 99 1.53 6.05 -9.84
CA GLY A 99 2.88 6.57 -10.02
C GLY A 99 3.46 6.24 -11.40
N VAL A 100 3.29 5.02 -11.89
CA VAL A 100 3.74 4.61 -13.23
C VAL A 100 2.94 5.32 -14.33
N ARG A 101 1.65 5.57 -14.13
CA ARG A 101 0.80 6.32 -15.07
C ARG A 101 1.03 7.82 -15.04
N GLY A 102 1.62 8.33 -13.95
CA GLY A 102 1.85 9.76 -13.77
C GLY A 102 0.59 10.54 -13.38
N THR A 103 -0.48 9.87 -12.98
CA THR A 103 -1.73 10.51 -12.51
C THR A 103 -1.52 11.29 -11.21
N ASP A 104 -0.52 10.91 -10.41
CA ASP A 104 -0.18 11.57 -9.14
C ASP A 104 0.66 12.86 -9.29
N LYS A 105 1.03 13.28 -10.49
CA LYS A 105 1.90 14.46 -10.71
C LYS A 105 1.29 15.77 -10.19
N PHE A 106 -0.03 15.88 -10.20
CA PHE A 106 -0.78 17.09 -9.82
C PHE A 106 -1.60 16.92 -8.56
N ARG A 107 -1.38 15.83 -7.83
CA ARG A 107 -2.17 15.53 -6.63
C ARG A 107 -1.74 16.37 -5.43
N SER A 108 -2.70 16.99 -4.76
CA SER A 108 -2.54 17.54 -3.41
C SER A 108 -2.75 16.41 -2.40
N GLY A 109 -1.72 16.11 -1.57
CA GLY A 109 -1.83 15.05 -0.55
C GLY A 109 -0.48 14.46 -0.15
N PRO A 110 -0.44 13.45 0.72
CA PRO A 110 0.80 12.81 1.15
C PRO A 110 1.60 12.30 -0.05
N LYS A 111 2.92 12.52 0.00
CA LYS A 111 3.85 12.08 -1.05
C LYS A 111 3.76 10.57 -1.22
N ARG A 112 3.58 10.12 -2.47
CA ARG A 112 3.63 8.70 -2.83
C ARG A 112 5.05 8.28 -3.14
N LEU A 113 5.38 7.04 -2.81
CA LEU A 113 6.72 6.46 -2.99
C LEU A 113 7.14 6.42 -4.46
N THR A 114 6.23 5.97 -5.34
CA THR A 114 6.50 5.83 -6.77
C THR A 114 6.52 7.20 -7.46
N ALA A 115 5.49 8.02 -7.28
CA ALA A 115 5.36 9.30 -7.94
C ALA A 115 6.43 10.32 -7.51
N SER A 116 6.89 10.26 -6.26
CA SER A 116 8.00 11.09 -5.78
C SER A 116 9.38 10.59 -6.21
N GLY A 117 9.47 9.39 -6.79
CA GLY A 117 10.72 8.73 -7.11
C GLY A 117 11.51 8.24 -5.90
N ALA A 118 10.95 8.31 -4.69
CA ALA A 118 11.61 7.89 -3.45
C ALA A 118 11.90 6.39 -3.41
N ALA A 119 11.03 5.58 -4.04
CA ALA A 119 11.22 4.15 -4.22
C ALA A 119 11.06 3.74 -5.69
N LYS A 120 11.76 2.67 -6.09
CA LYS A 120 11.60 2.11 -7.43
C LYS A 120 10.20 1.51 -7.58
N PRO A 121 9.49 1.75 -8.70
CA PRO A 121 8.14 1.20 -8.90
C PRO A 121 8.05 -0.31 -8.67
N ARG A 122 9.04 -1.07 -9.18
CA ARG A 122 9.11 -2.53 -8.96
C ARG A 122 9.15 -2.91 -7.48
N THR A 123 9.85 -2.15 -6.64
CA THR A 123 9.92 -2.42 -5.19
C THR A 123 8.57 -2.18 -4.53
N VAL A 124 7.87 -1.10 -4.91
CA VAL A 124 6.52 -0.80 -4.39
C VAL A 124 5.53 -1.89 -4.81
N LEU A 125 5.59 -2.33 -6.08
CA LEU A 125 4.80 -3.46 -6.57
C LEU A 125 5.09 -4.76 -5.80
N THR A 126 6.36 -5.08 -5.57
CA THR A 126 6.75 -6.28 -4.80
C THR A 126 6.14 -6.24 -3.40
N VAL A 127 6.19 -5.10 -2.72
CA VAL A 127 5.57 -4.93 -1.40
C VAL A 127 4.06 -5.14 -1.47
N ALA A 128 3.37 -4.58 -2.48
CA ALA A 128 1.94 -4.82 -2.69
C ALA A 128 1.63 -6.32 -2.84
N LEU A 129 2.39 -7.02 -3.69
CA LEU A 129 2.21 -8.46 -3.93
C LEU A 129 2.50 -9.30 -2.67
N VAL A 130 3.49 -8.93 -1.86
CA VAL A 130 3.75 -9.58 -0.58
C VAL A 130 2.54 -9.44 0.35
N PHE A 131 1.94 -8.26 0.47
CA PHE A 131 0.76 -8.08 1.29
C PHE A 131 -0.47 -8.83 0.75
N PHE A 132 -0.66 -8.92 -0.56
CA PHE A 132 -1.70 -9.76 -1.16
C PHE A 132 -1.46 -11.25 -0.88
N ALA A 133 -0.22 -11.72 -0.93
CA ALA A 133 0.14 -13.09 -0.58
C ALA A 133 -0.11 -13.39 0.91
N LEU A 134 0.20 -12.46 1.81
CA LEU A 134 -0.11 -12.58 3.24
C LEU A 134 -1.62 -12.62 3.49
N ALA A 135 -2.40 -11.78 2.79
CA ALA A 135 -3.86 -11.82 2.86
C ALA A 135 -4.41 -13.17 2.38
N ALA A 136 -3.90 -13.68 1.25
CA ALA A 136 -4.28 -14.98 0.72
C ALA A 136 -3.92 -16.13 1.69
N ALA A 137 -2.74 -16.09 2.29
CA ALA A 137 -2.30 -17.08 3.28
C ALA A 137 -3.23 -17.08 4.52
N ALA A 138 -3.57 -15.89 5.05
CA ALA A 138 -4.51 -15.76 6.16
C ALA A 138 -5.92 -16.26 5.76
N GLY A 139 -6.37 -15.98 4.54
CA GLY A 139 -7.63 -16.47 3.98
C GLY A 139 -7.66 -18.00 3.86
N LEU A 140 -6.56 -18.62 3.43
CA LEU A 140 -6.44 -20.07 3.36
C LEU A 140 -6.53 -20.73 4.74
N VAL A 141 -6.00 -20.09 5.79
CA VAL A 141 -6.18 -20.58 7.18
C VAL A 141 -7.67 -20.59 7.55
N ILE A 142 -8.43 -19.56 7.16
CA ILE A 142 -9.89 -19.52 7.40
C ILE A 142 -10.57 -20.66 6.64
N VAL A 143 -10.28 -20.84 5.36
CA VAL A 143 -10.86 -21.91 4.53
C VAL A 143 -10.60 -23.27 5.13
N TRP A 144 -9.34 -23.55 5.50
CA TRP A 144 -8.96 -24.83 6.10
C TRP A 144 -9.68 -25.08 7.43
N ARG A 145 -9.81 -24.05 8.26
CA ARG A 145 -10.47 -24.17 9.59
C ARG A 145 -11.99 -24.26 9.50
N THR A 146 -12.62 -23.73 8.45
CA THR A 146 -14.07 -23.70 8.28
C THR A 146 -14.59 -24.77 7.33
N GLY A 147 -13.73 -25.29 6.43
CA GLY A 147 -14.12 -26.18 5.36
C GLY A 147 -14.90 -25.50 4.20
N TYR A 148 -15.05 -24.18 4.23
CA TYR A 148 -15.79 -23.42 3.21
C TYR A 148 -14.91 -23.10 1.99
N TRP A 149 -14.66 -24.09 1.15
CA TRP A 149 -13.76 -23.98 -0.01
C TRP A 149 -14.17 -22.91 -1.03
N TRP A 150 -15.46 -22.58 -1.11
CA TRP A 150 -15.97 -21.52 -1.97
C TRP A 150 -15.38 -20.13 -1.63
N LEU A 151 -14.91 -19.91 -0.41
CA LEU A 151 -14.26 -18.67 0.01
C LEU A 151 -12.96 -18.41 -0.77
N ILE A 152 -12.33 -19.43 -1.35
CA ILE A 152 -11.17 -19.25 -2.24
C ILE A 152 -11.57 -18.42 -3.46
N ALA A 153 -12.71 -18.72 -4.08
CA ALA A 153 -13.21 -17.96 -5.21
C ALA A 153 -13.52 -16.51 -4.82
N VAL A 154 -14.14 -16.30 -3.66
CA VAL A 154 -14.40 -14.95 -3.14
C VAL A 154 -13.09 -14.19 -2.91
N GLY A 155 -12.11 -14.80 -2.25
CA GLY A 155 -10.80 -14.18 -2.02
C GLY A 155 -10.08 -13.83 -3.33
N ALA A 156 -10.13 -14.71 -4.33
CA ALA A 156 -9.58 -14.44 -5.65
C ALA A 156 -10.26 -13.24 -6.32
N VAL A 157 -11.59 -13.16 -6.30
CA VAL A 157 -12.35 -12.02 -6.82
C VAL A 157 -11.98 -10.73 -6.08
N CYS A 158 -11.86 -10.76 -4.76
CA CYS A 158 -11.46 -9.59 -3.98
C CYS A 158 -10.05 -9.09 -4.37
N ILE A 159 -9.07 -9.99 -4.53
CA ILE A 159 -7.70 -9.62 -4.95
C ILE A 159 -7.71 -9.06 -6.37
N LEU A 160 -8.46 -9.67 -7.29
CA LEU A 160 -8.60 -9.17 -8.67
C LEU A 160 -9.27 -7.80 -8.70
N ALA A 161 -10.36 -7.60 -7.95
CA ALA A 161 -11.02 -6.31 -7.83
C ALA A 161 -10.06 -5.25 -7.27
N ALA A 162 -9.32 -5.59 -6.20
CA ALA A 162 -8.32 -4.72 -5.61
C ALA A 162 -7.23 -4.31 -6.62
N TRP A 163 -6.75 -5.26 -7.42
CA TRP A 163 -5.74 -5.00 -8.45
C TRP A 163 -6.28 -4.13 -9.57
N PHE A 164 -7.43 -4.49 -10.14
CA PHE A 164 -8.00 -3.78 -11.30
C PHE A 164 -8.65 -2.45 -10.96
N TYR A 165 -8.73 -2.07 -9.69
CA TYR A 165 -9.19 -0.74 -9.27
C TYR A 165 -8.34 0.37 -9.90
N THR A 166 -7.01 0.27 -9.82
CA THR A 166 -6.07 1.22 -10.45
C THR A 166 -5.11 0.55 -11.44
N GLY A 167 -4.97 -0.78 -11.39
CA GLY A 167 -4.07 -1.57 -12.22
C GLY A 167 -4.66 -1.95 -13.58
N GLY A 168 -3.84 -2.62 -14.42
CA GLY A 168 -4.24 -3.08 -15.74
C GLY A 168 -4.33 -1.98 -16.79
N LYS A 169 -4.81 -2.30 -18.00
CA LYS A 169 -4.92 -1.35 -19.12
C LYS A 169 -6.12 -0.39 -18.98
N ARG A 170 -7.21 -0.84 -18.38
CA ARG A 170 -8.47 -0.10 -18.21
C ARG A 170 -8.97 -0.28 -16.77
N PRO A 171 -8.40 0.45 -15.80
CA PRO A 171 -8.83 0.33 -14.40
C PRO A 171 -10.21 0.89 -14.22
N TYR A 172 -11.06 0.13 -13.52
CA TYR A 172 -12.45 0.51 -13.34
C TYR A 172 -12.63 1.70 -12.37
N GLY A 173 -11.67 1.92 -11.47
CA GLY A 173 -11.70 3.08 -10.58
C GLY A 173 -11.64 4.42 -11.31
N TYR A 174 -10.98 4.49 -12.48
CA TYR A 174 -10.97 5.71 -13.32
C TYR A 174 -12.23 5.88 -14.18
N ALA A 175 -13.03 4.83 -14.31
CA ALA A 175 -14.31 4.89 -14.98
C ALA A 175 -15.48 5.29 -14.03
N GLY A 176 -15.17 5.66 -12.77
CA GLY A 176 -16.17 6.00 -11.76
C GLY A 176 -16.92 4.81 -11.18
N LEU A 177 -16.46 3.58 -11.44
CA LEU A 177 -17.12 2.35 -10.97
C LEU A 177 -16.66 1.90 -9.58
N GLY A 178 -15.89 2.74 -8.87
CA GLY A 178 -15.33 2.41 -7.55
C GLY A 178 -16.38 2.15 -6.47
N GLU A 179 -17.55 2.73 -6.60
CA GLU A 179 -18.64 2.55 -5.63
C GLU A 179 -19.44 1.25 -5.84
N LEU A 180 -19.20 0.51 -6.93
CA LEU A 180 -19.87 -0.75 -7.22
C LEU A 180 -19.12 -1.98 -6.68
N PHE A 181 -17.87 -1.80 -6.29
CA PHE A 181 -16.96 -2.83 -5.78
C PHE A 181 -16.39 -2.44 -4.42
#